data_69498679e08a5973412c7a652c8d770c
#
_entry.id   69498679e08a5973412c7a652c8d770c
#
_cell.length_a   1.000
_cell.length_b   1.000
_cell.length_c   1.000
_cell.angle_alpha   90.00
_cell.angle_beta   90.00
_cell.angle_gamma   90.00
#
_symmetry.space_group_name_H-M   'P 1'
#
loop_
_entity.id
_entity.type
_entity.pdbx_description
1 polymer ?
#
loop_
_entity_poly.entity_id
_entity_poly.type
_entity_poly.pdbx_seq_one_letter_code
_entity_poly.pdbx_strand_id
1 'polypeptide(L)'
;MNSITDVGGILVGHYHRLDPDAAMGTGWARGVTVVVTPPGTIGAVDARGGAPGSRETDLLDPANSVRYVDAVLIAGGSAYGLAAADGVMRWLEERGRGVAMPGGVVPIVPGAVIFDLYVGDWRCRPTADFGYAACEAAAVEVGVGTVGAGVGARAGVLKGGVGTASMTLECGATVGALVVVNSAGNVVDQSTGLPWLAYLADEFGLAPPPAEQLADLAALESPVSSLNTAVAVVATDAALSPAACRQVASTAHDGLARSIRPAHTPVDGDMVFGLATGAVEVAPPADTPAAFSPETALVTAIGAAAADCVACAVLAGVIAAEPVAGIPTYRGMLPGAFDRQRRG
;
A
#
# COMPACT_ATOMS: atom_id res chain seq x y z
N MET A 1 -14.95 5.38 -6.38
CA MET A 1 -13.55 5.72 -6.02
C MET A 1 -12.68 4.83 -6.86
N ASN A 2 -11.69 5.37 -7.56
CA ASN A 2 -10.76 4.58 -8.36
C ASN A 2 -9.91 3.69 -7.44
N SER A 3 -9.54 2.50 -7.92
CA SER A 3 -8.92 1.46 -7.08
C SER A 3 -7.83 0.71 -7.85
N ILE A 4 -6.89 0.08 -7.15
CA ILE A 4 -5.90 -0.82 -7.76
C ILE A 4 -6.57 -1.94 -8.57
N THR A 5 -7.80 -2.31 -8.24
CA THR A 5 -8.58 -3.34 -8.93
C THR A 5 -9.16 -2.88 -10.27
N ASP A 6 -9.01 -1.60 -10.65
CA ASP A 6 -9.26 -1.13 -12.02
C ASP A 6 -8.23 -1.70 -13.00
N VAL A 7 -7.09 -2.16 -12.49
CA VAL A 7 -6.15 -3.02 -13.24
C VAL A 7 -6.75 -4.43 -13.35
N GLY A 8 -7.12 -4.82 -14.54
CA GLY A 8 -7.89 -6.04 -14.81
C GLY A 8 -7.25 -7.31 -14.20
N GLY A 9 -8.05 -8.08 -13.48
CA GLY A 9 -7.65 -9.34 -12.85
C GLY A 9 -7.01 -9.20 -11.46
N ILE A 10 -6.69 -8.00 -11.01
CA ILE A 10 -6.25 -7.75 -9.64
C ILE A 10 -7.47 -7.81 -8.69
N LEU A 11 -7.34 -8.56 -7.60
CA LEU A 11 -8.30 -8.61 -6.51
C LEU A 11 -7.62 -8.25 -5.20
N VAL A 12 -8.37 -7.65 -4.27
CA VAL A 12 -7.85 -7.30 -2.94
C VAL A 12 -8.74 -7.92 -1.87
N GLY A 13 -8.11 -8.60 -0.91
CA GLY A 13 -8.79 -9.15 0.24
C GLY A 13 -8.21 -8.65 1.55
N HIS A 14 -9.08 -8.45 2.52
CA HIS A 14 -8.73 -8.04 3.88
C HIS A 14 -9.27 -9.03 4.89
N TYR A 15 -8.46 -9.33 5.90
CA TYR A 15 -8.95 -9.97 7.10
C TYR A 15 -8.32 -9.32 8.32
N HIS A 16 -9.11 -9.08 9.36
CA HIS A 16 -8.61 -8.49 10.60
C HIS A 16 -9.43 -8.92 11.81
N ARG A 17 -8.83 -8.76 12.97
CA ARG A 17 -9.52 -8.82 14.26
C ARG A 17 -9.31 -7.50 14.99
N LEU A 18 -10.44 -6.92 15.41
CA LEU A 18 -10.47 -5.68 16.17
C LEU A 18 -11.48 -5.86 17.30
N ASP A 19 -10.98 -5.84 18.54
CA ASP A 19 -11.86 -5.86 19.70
C ASP A 19 -12.44 -4.44 19.91
N PRO A 20 -13.73 -4.30 20.27
CA PRO A 20 -14.37 -2.99 20.45
C PRO A 20 -13.69 -2.11 21.52
N ASP A 21 -13.04 -2.73 22.49
CA ASP A 21 -12.32 -2.10 23.59
C ASP A 21 -10.80 -2.17 23.45
N ALA A 22 -10.31 -2.46 22.25
CA ALA A 22 -8.87 -2.47 21.98
C ALA A 22 -8.24 -1.14 22.37
N ALA A 23 -7.13 -1.23 23.12
CA ALA A 23 -6.34 -0.10 23.59
C ALA A 23 -4.85 -0.33 23.34
N MET A 24 -4.02 0.66 23.61
CA MET A 24 -2.57 0.48 23.55
C MET A 24 -2.15 -0.63 24.53
N GLY A 25 -1.57 -1.72 24.01
CA GLY A 25 -1.15 -2.89 24.75
C GLY A 25 -2.23 -3.90 25.12
N THR A 26 -3.49 -3.73 24.69
CA THR A 26 -4.61 -4.59 25.10
C THR A 26 -5.58 -4.87 23.95
N GLY A 27 -6.03 -6.11 23.79
CA GLY A 27 -7.03 -6.55 22.81
C GLY A 27 -6.46 -6.77 21.41
N TRP A 28 -7.31 -7.22 20.49
CA TRP A 28 -6.96 -7.40 19.09
C TRP A 28 -7.09 -6.08 18.33
N ALA A 29 -6.07 -5.72 17.58
CA ALA A 29 -6.09 -4.62 16.62
C ALA A 29 -5.11 -4.91 15.47
N ARG A 30 -5.28 -6.04 14.76
CA ARG A 30 -4.35 -6.55 13.74
C ARG A 30 -5.10 -7.13 12.56
N GLY A 31 -4.46 -7.02 11.39
CA GLY A 31 -4.99 -7.66 10.19
C GLY A 31 -3.95 -7.83 9.09
N VAL A 32 -4.42 -8.35 7.98
CA VAL A 32 -3.65 -8.59 6.76
C VAL A 32 -4.44 -8.11 5.55
N THR A 33 -3.71 -7.69 4.54
CA THR A 33 -4.22 -7.32 3.22
C THR A 33 -3.48 -8.16 2.18
N VAL A 34 -4.20 -8.78 1.27
CA VAL A 34 -3.64 -9.59 0.19
C VAL A 34 -4.08 -9.01 -1.13
N VAL A 35 -3.12 -8.75 -2.02
CA VAL A 35 -3.36 -8.42 -3.42
C VAL A 35 -3.15 -9.69 -4.22
N VAL A 36 -4.22 -10.28 -4.73
CA VAL A 36 -4.20 -11.49 -5.55
C VAL A 36 -4.08 -11.07 -7.01
N THR A 37 -3.14 -11.65 -7.75
CA THR A 37 -2.85 -11.30 -9.14
C THR A 37 -3.44 -12.31 -10.12
N PRO A 38 -3.72 -11.97 -11.38
CA PRO A 38 -3.98 -12.97 -12.41
C PRO A 38 -2.71 -13.77 -12.73
N PRO A 39 -2.84 -15.02 -13.25
CA PRO A 39 -1.70 -15.83 -13.66
C PRO A 39 -0.82 -15.11 -14.68
N GLY A 40 0.50 -15.25 -14.55
CA GLY A 40 1.46 -14.63 -15.45
C GLY A 40 1.83 -13.18 -15.12
N THR A 41 1.34 -12.64 -13.99
CA THR A 41 1.71 -11.30 -13.52
C THR A 41 3.20 -11.23 -13.18
N ILE A 42 3.92 -10.35 -13.85
CA ILE A 42 5.33 -10.06 -13.55
C ILE A 42 5.38 -9.19 -12.29
N GLY A 43 6.33 -9.49 -11.39
CA GLY A 43 6.53 -8.74 -10.16
C GLY A 43 7.96 -8.26 -9.97
N ALA A 44 8.10 -7.13 -9.30
CA ALA A 44 9.37 -6.60 -8.80
C ALA A 44 9.14 -5.86 -7.47
N VAL A 45 10.21 -5.51 -6.77
CA VAL A 45 10.14 -4.77 -5.51
C VAL A 45 11.29 -3.79 -5.38
N ASP A 46 11.02 -2.61 -4.80
CA ASP A 46 12.03 -1.66 -4.35
C ASP A 46 11.83 -1.36 -2.86
N ALA A 47 12.91 -1.42 -2.07
CA ALA A 47 12.91 -1.15 -0.64
C ALA A 47 13.82 0.03 -0.35
N ARG A 48 13.29 1.07 0.31
CA ARG A 48 14.05 2.29 0.64
C ARG A 48 14.10 2.61 2.12
N GLY A 49 13.21 2.05 2.92
CA GLY A 49 13.30 2.17 4.37
C GLY A 49 14.49 1.41 4.95
N GLY A 50 15.02 1.86 6.09
CA GLY A 50 16.21 1.28 6.73
C GLY A 50 15.95 -0.01 7.54
N ALA A 51 14.67 -0.37 7.79
CA ALA A 51 14.30 -1.49 8.66
C ALA A 51 13.17 -2.37 8.05
N PRO A 52 13.33 -2.90 6.83
CA PRO A 52 12.28 -3.67 6.18
C PRO A 52 12.08 -5.04 6.84
N GLY A 53 10.82 -5.45 7.03
CA GLY A 53 10.42 -6.81 7.36
C GLY A 53 9.71 -7.42 6.15
N SER A 54 10.32 -8.39 5.48
CA SER A 54 9.84 -8.87 4.18
C SER A 54 10.05 -10.37 3.95
N ARG A 55 9.39 -10.89 2.93
CA ARG A 55 9.46 -12.27 2.47
C ARG A 55 9.61 -12.29 0.94
N GLU A 56 10.47 -13.20 0.43
CA GLU A 56 10.68 -13.49 -1.00
C GLU A 56 11.04 -12.27 -1.89
N THR A 57 11.62 -11.22 -1.29
CA THR A 57 12.00 -10.01 -2.03
C THR A 57 13.20 -10.23 -2.95
N ASP A 58 14.18 -11.05 -2.53
CA ASP A 58 15.33 -11.40 -3.38
C ASP A 58 14.91 -12.17 -4.63
N LEU A 59 13.81 -12.96 -4.52
CA LEU A 59 13.25 -13.69 -5.65
C LEU A 59 12.79 -12.76 -6.78
N LEU A 60 12.38 -11.55 -6.44
CA LEU A 60 11.88 -10.54 -7.39
C LEU A 60 12.98 -9.70 -8.05
N ASP A 61 14.25 -10.01 -7.82
CA ASP A 61 15.33 -9.37 -8.56
C ASP A 61 15.21 -9.73 -10.06
N PRO A 62 15.22 -8.75 -10.97
CA PRO A 62 15.08 -9.00 -12.41
C PRO A 62 16.11 -9.96 -13.01
N ALA A 63 17.24 -10.19 -12.33
CA ALA A 63 18.27 -11.16 -12.73
C ALA A 63 17.91 -12.61 -12.37
N ASN A 64 16.89 -12.83 -11.53
CA ASN A 64 16.48 -14.15 -11.09
C ASN A 64 15.50 -14.84 -12.07
N SER A 65 15.38 -16.16 -11.94
CA SER A 65 14.65 -16.98 -12.91
C SER A 65 13.13 -16.99 -12.73
N VAL A 66 12.64 -16.80 -11.51
CA VAL A 66 11.19 -16.76 -11.21
C VAL A 66 10.67 -15.35 -11.48
N ARG A 67 9.72 -15.26 -12.38
CA ARG A 67 9.25 -13.97 -12.93
C ARG A 67 7.86 -13.60 -12.49
N TYR A 68 7.03 -14.58 -12.10
CA TYR A 68 5.61 -14.40 -11.84
C TYR A 68 5.31 -14.41 -10.35
N VAL A 69 4.35 -13.58 -9.98
CA VAL A 69 3.84 -13.43 -8.61
C VAL A 69 2.37 -13.83 -8.58
N ASP A 70 1.97 -14.64 -7.62
CA ASP A 70 0.59 -15.11 -7.47
C ASP A 70 -0.22 -14.25 -6.51
N ALA A 71 0.43 -13.67 -5.50
CA ALA A 71 -0.16 -12.68 -4.59
C ALA A 71 0.93 -11.87 -3.89
N VAL A 72 0.58 -10.69 -3.39
CA VAL A 72 1.41 -9.90 -2.47
C VAL A 72 0.71 -9.79 -1.13
N LEU A 73 1.41 -10.14 -0.04
CA LEU A 73 0.93 -10.02 1.33
C LEU A 73 1.44 -8.74 1.98
N ILE A 74 0.55 -7.97 2.62
CA ILE A 74 0.90 -6.94 3.59
C ILE A 74 0.26 -7.31 4.93
N ALA A 75 1.07 -7.40 6.00
CA ALA A 75 0.57 -7.84 7.30
C ALA A 75 0.96 -6.88 8.43
N GLY A 76 0.05 -6.71 9.39
CA GLY A 76 0.39 -6.17 10.70
C GLY A 76 1.19 -7.17 11.53
N GLY A 77 1.65 -6.76 12.72
CA GLY A 77 2.36 -7.64 13.65
C GLY A 77 3.86 -7.74 13.44
N SER A 78 4.45 -6.83 12.66
CA SER A 78 5.89 -6.84 12.35
C SER A 78 6.32 -8.19 11.75
N ALA A 79 7.56 -8.60 11.93
CA ALA A 79 8.09 -9.86 11.37
C ALA A 79 7.23 -11.11 11.71
N TYR A 80 6.52 -11.11 12.84
CA TYR A 80 5.60 -12.20 13.17
C TYR A 80 4.42 -12.34 12.19
N GLY A 81 3.98 -11.23 11.60
CA GLY A 81 2.89 -11.21 10.62
C GLY A 81 3.22 -11.92 9.30
N LEU A 82 4.51 -12.18 9.01
CA LEU A 82 4.93 -12.96 7.85
C LEU A 82 4.35 -14.39 7.87
N ALA A 83 3.98 -14.91 9.04
CA ALA A 83 3.31 -16.22 9.16
C ALA A 83 1.98 -16.29 8.38
N ALA A 84 1.34 -15.16 8.09
CA ALA A 84 0.12 -15.14 7.28
C ALA A 84 0.35 -15.58 5.82
N ALA A 85 1.58 -15.49 5.31
CA ALA A 85 1.91 -15.93 3.96
C ALA A 85 1.65 -17.43 3.74
N ASP A 86 1.82 -18.27 4.76
CA ASP A 86 1.57 -19.72 4.66
C ASP A 86 0.09 -20.01 4.35
N GLY A 87 -0.83 -19.19 4.87
CA GLY A 87 -2.25 -19.30 4.55
C GLY A 87 -2.57 -18.85 3.12
N VAL A 88 -1.90 -17.82 2.62
CA VAL A 88 -2.02 -17.37 1.23
C VAL A 88 -1.51 -18.46 0.29
N MET A 89 -0.35 -19.07 0.59
CA MET A 89 0.21 -20.17 -0.19
C MET A 89 -0.75 -21.36 -0.22
N ARG A 90 -1.30 -21.77 0.93
CA ARG A 90 -2.28 -22.87 1.02
C ARG A 90 -3.50 -22.59 0.14
N TRP A 91 -4.05 -21.38 0.21
CA TRP A 91 -5.22 -21.00 -0.60
C TRP A 91 -4.94 -21.05 -2.11
N LEU A 92 -3.74 -20.62 -2.53
CA LEU A 92 -3.30 -20.67 -3.93
C LEU A 92 -3.04 -22.12 -4.39
N GLU A 93 -2.36 -22.93 -3.57
CA GLU A 93 -2.05 -24.34 -3.86
C GLU A 93 -3.34 -25.15 -4.07
N GLU A 94 -4.35 -25.00 -3.20
CA GLU A 94 -5.66 -25.63 -3.33
C GLU A 94 -6.36 -25.32 -4.67
N ARG A 95 -5.98 -24.22 -5.31
CA ARG A 95 -6.50 -23.76 -6.61
C ARG A 95 -5.53 -24.01 -7.76
N GLY A 96 -4.48 -24.79 -7.51
CA GLY A 96 -3.47 -25.15 -8.52
C GLY A 96 -2.67 -23.95 -9.05
N ARG A 97 -2.54 -22.88 -8.26
CA ARG A 97 -1.83 -21.65 -8.62
C ARG A 97 -0.42 -21.65 -8.06
N GLY A 98 0.57 -21.30 -8.90
CA GLY A 98 1.98 -21.28 -8.56
C GLY A 98 2.85 -21.81 -9.67
N VAL A 99 4.15 -21.90 -9.41
CA VAL A 99 5.12 -22.53 -10.32
C VAL A 99 4.86 -24.02 -10.35
N ALA A 100 4.53 -24.55 -11.54
CA ALA A 100 4.24 -25.97 -11.75
C ALA A 100 5.51 -26.83 -11.57
N MET A 101 5.42 -27.87 -10.75
CA MET A 101 6.45 -28.85 -10.48
C MET A 101 5.87 -30.28 -10.63
N PRO A 102 6.72 -31.34 -10.77
CA PRO A 102 6.21 -32.71 -10.94
C PRO A 102 5.28 -33.22 -9.85
N GLY A 103 5.30 -32.62 -8.64
CA GLY A 103 4.48 -33.05 -7.49
C GLY A 103 3.37 -32.08 -7.10
N GLY A 104 3.24 -30.93 -7.79
CA GLY A 104 2.25 -29.92 -7.43
C GLY A 104 2.64 -28.52 -7.92
N VAL A 105 2.21 -27.50 -7.20
CA VAL A 105 2.57 -26.10 -7.49
C VAL A 105 3.26 -25.48 -6.30
N VAL A 106 4.14 -24.50 -6.57
CA VAL A 106 4.77 -23.66 -5.54
C VAL A 106 4.30 -22.22 -5.75
N PRO A 107 3.34 -21.73 -4.96
CA PRO A 107 2.87 -20.35 -5.05
C PRO A 107 3.99 -19.35 -4.70
N ILE A 108 4.05 -18.26 -5.44
CA ILE A 108 5.00 -17.16 -5.19
C ILE A 108 4.26 -16.02 -4.50
N VAL A 109 4.57 -15.85 -3.21
CA VAL A 109 3.88 -14.92 -2.31
C VAL A 109 4.89 -14.01 -1.61
N PRO A 110 5.46 -13.03 -2.32
CA PRO A 110 6.24 -11.99 -1.66
C PRO A 110 5.36 -11.17 -0.73
N GLY A 111 5.99 -10.55 0.28
CA GLY A 111 5.23 -9.74 1.21
C GLY A 111 6.10 -8.86 2.09
N ALA A 112 5.43 -7.93 2.76
CA ALA A 112 6.03 -7.04 3.74
C ALA A 112 5.11 -6.83 4.95
N VAL A 113 5.69 -6.38 6.05
CA VAL A 113 4.95 -6.14 7.28
C VAL A 113 5.03 -4.68 7.70
N ILE A 114 3.99 -4.22 8.40
CA ILE A 114 4.03 -2.97 9.14
C ILE A 114 4.31 -3.26 10.61
N PHE A 115 4.93 -2.32 11.29
CA PHE A 115 5.13 -2.38 12.74
C PHE A 115 4.00 -1.63 13.45
N ASP A 116 3.08 -2.39 14.02
CA ASP A 116 1.92 -1.88 14.76
C ASP A 116 1.74 -2.55 16.14
N LEU A 117 2.78 -3.24 16.63
CA LEU A 117 2.72 -4.12 17.81
C LEU A 117 2.28 -3.42 19.11
N TYR A 118 2.41 -2.12 19.21
CA TYR A 118 1.94 -1.34 20.37
C TYR A 118 0.43 -1.08 20.37
N VAL A 119 -0.22 -1.18 19.21
CA VAL A 119 -1.66 -1.00 19.08
C VAL A 119 -2.34 -2.34 19.34
N GLY A 120 -3.14 -2.47 20.41
CA GLY A 120 -3.60 -3.78 20.90
C GLY A 120 -2.51 -4.58 21.63
N ASP A 121 -2.83 -5.81 22.04
CA ASP A 121 -1.88 -6.69 22.73
C ASP A 121 -0.76 -7.14 21.79
N TRP A 122 0.48 -7.04 22.24
CA TRP A 122 1.68 -7.48 21.52
C TRP A 122 1.63 -8.93 21.04
N ARG A 123 0.91 -9.80 21.76
CA ARG A 123 0.79 -11.23 21.45
C ARG A 123 -0.32 -11.54 20.45
N CYS A 124 -1.22 -10.61 20.19
CA CYS A 124 -2.27 -10.73 19.19
C CYS A 124 -1.68 -10.48 17.80
N ARG A 125 -1.25 -11.52 17.11
CA ARG A 125 -0.50 -11.45 15.83
C ARG A 125 -1.18 -12.27 14.74
N PRO A 126 -1.15 -11.82 13.47
CA PRO A 126 -1.67 -12.59 12.36
C PRO A 126 -0.99 -13.98 12.25
N THR A 127 -1.80 -14.97 11.91
CA THR A 127 -1.41 -16.36 11.65
C THR A 127 -1.72 -16.74 10.21
N ALA A 128 -1.37 -17.95 9.78
CA ALA A 128 -1.71 -18.48 8.46
C ALA A 128 -3.21 -18.34 8.13
N ASP A 129 -4.10 -18.53 9.10
CA ASP A 129 -5.55 -18.43 8.88
C ASP A 129 -5.99 -17.00 8.50
N PHE A 130 -5.26 -15.96 8.93
CA PHE A 130 -5.52 -14.58 8.50
C PHE A 130 -5.27 -14.41 7.00
N GLY A 131 -4.14 -14.93 6.49
CA GLY A 131 -3.81 -14.88 5.07
C GLY A 131 -4.81 -15.65 4.22
N TYR A 132 -5.21 -16.86 4.66
CA TYR A 132 -6.22 -17.65 3.99
C TYR A 132 -7.57 -16.92 3.93
N ALA A 133 -8.05 -16.40 5.06
CA ALA A 133 -9.31 -15.67 5.14
C ALA A 133 -9.28 -14.37 4.30
N ALA A 134 -8.15 -13.68 4.23
CA ALA A 134 -8.01 -12.52 3.35
C ALA A 134 -8.13 -12.91 1.87
N CYS A 135 -7.55 -14.04 1.45
CA CYS A 135 -7.71 -14.55 0.09
C CYS A 135 -9.17 -14.93 -0.21
N GLU A 136 -9.89 -15.56 0.71
CA GLU A 136 -11.31 -15.87 0.55
C GLU A 136 -12.18 -14.61 0.41
N ALA A 137 -11.77 -13.51 1.04
CA ALA A 137 -12.46 -12.22 0.96
C ALA A 137 -12.02 -11.36 -0.25
N ALA A 138 -11.11 -11.86 -1.11
CA ALA A 138 -10.58 -11.09 -2.21
C ALA A 138 -11.67 -10.77 -3.26
N ALA A 139 -11.83 -9.49 -3.58
CA ALA A 139 -12.86 -8.97 -4.47
C ALA A 139 -12.33 -7.76 -5.26
N VAL A 140 -13.14 -7.29 -6.21
CA VAL A 140 -12.90 -6.04 -6.95
C VAL A 140 -13.22 -4.82 -6.07
N GLU A 141 -14.18 -4.93 -5.17
CA GLU A 141 -14.48 -3.88 -4.21
C GLU A 141 -13.43 -3.87 -3.08
N VAL A 142 -12.71 -2.77 -2.95
CA VAL A 142 -11.62 -2.61 -1.98
C VAL A 142 -12.08 -1.79 -0.79
N GLY A 143 -12.02 -2.39 0.40
CA GLY A 143 -12.18 -1.66 1.65
C GLY A 143 -10.99 -0.70 1.87
N VAL A 144 -11.25 0.49 2.42
CA VAL A 144 -10.24 1.51 2.73
C VAL A 144 -10.29 1.94 4.20
N GLY A 145 -9.25 2.59 4.68
CA GLY A 145 -9.14 3.06 6.06
C GLY A 145 -8.75 1.95 7.04
N THR A 146 -9.54 1.77 8.07
CA THR A 146 -9.26 0.86 9.20
C THR A 146 -9.66 -0.59 8.86
N VAL A 147 -9.05 -1.17 7.85
CA VAL A 147 -9.30 -2.55 7.39
C VAL A 147 -7.99 -3.29 7.18
N GLY A 148 -8.04 -4.63 7.21
CA GLY A 148 -6.89 -5.47 6.91
C GLY A 148 -5.64 -5.06 7.69
N ALA A 149 -4.50 -4.94 7.01
CA ALA A 149 -3.24 -4.50 7.60
C ALA A 149 -3.28 -3.05 8.14
N GLY A 150 -4.26 -2.24 7.71
CA GLY A 150 -4.43 -0.86 8.14
C GLY A 150 -5.02 -0.69 9.54
N VAL A 151 -5.54 -1.76 10.18
CA VAL A 151 -6.23 -1.65 11.47
C VAL A 151 -5.36 -1.08 12.58
N GLY A 152 -4.13 -1.56 12.76
CA GLY A 152 -3.18 -1.06 13.75
C GLY A 152 -2.30 0.09 13.25
N ALA A 153 -2.46 0.53 12.00
CA ALA A 153 -1.55 1.48 11.35
C ALA A 153 -1.64 2.91 11.92
N ARG A 154 -0.51 3.62 11.92
CA ARG A 154 -0.37 5.04 12.27
C ARG A 154 0.33 5.80 11.16
N ALA A 155 -0.01 7.07 10.99
CA ALA A 155 0.61 7.99 10.04
C ALA A 155 1.11 9.23 10.79
N GLY A 156 2.34 9.14 11.30
CA GLY A 156 2.87 10.13 12.24
C GLY A 156 2.01 10.26 13.49
N VAL A 157 1.44 11.44 13.72
CA VAL A 157 0.57 11.72 14.89
C VAL A 157 -0.86 11.21 14.72
N LEU A 158 -1.28 10.85 13.50
CA LEU A 158 -2.65 10.43 13.18
C LEU A 158 -2.77 8.92 12.97
N LYS A 159 -4.00 8.45 12.93
CA LYS A 159 -4.35 7.09 12.51
C LYS A 159 -4.05 6.91 11.03
N GLY A 160 -3.29 5.88 10.69
CA GLY A 160 -3.08 5.40 9.34
C GLY A 160 -4.18 4.45 8.87
N GLY A 161 -4.02 3.86 7.69
CA GLY A 161 -5.01 2.96 7.11
C GLY A 161 -4.61 2.42 5.76
N VAL A 162 -5.52 1.69 5.13
CA VAL A 162 -5.41 1.25 3.73
C VAL A 162 -6.04 2.29 2.83
N GLY A 163 -5.32 2.68 1.77
CA GLY A 163 -5.89 3.50 0.71
C GLY A 163 -5.57 2.95 -0.67
N THR A 164 -6.33 3.38 -1.66
CA THR A 164 -6.18 2.94 -3.04
C THR A 164 -6.54 4.06 -4.02
N ALA A 165 -5.94 4.04 -5.18
CA ALA A 165 -6.21 4.95 -6.29
C ALA A 165 -5.82 4.31 -7.62
N SER A 166 -6.34 4.82 -8.72
CA SER A 166 -5.96 4.43 -10.08
C SER A 166 -6.13 5.57 -11.07
N MET A 167 -5.48 5.44 -12.21
CA MET A 167 -5.70 6.28 -13.40
C MET A 167 -5.46 5.48 -14.67
N THR A 168 -6.11 5.90 -15.76
CA THR A 168 -5.86 5.35 -17.09
C THR A 168 -5.07 6.37 -17.90
N LEU A 169 -3.99 5.91 -18.53
CA LEU A 169 -3.11 6.71 -19.36
C LEU A 169 -3.71 6.88 -20.77
N GLU A 170 -3.24 7.90 -21.51
CA GLU A 170 -3.65 8.13 -22.89
C GLU A 170 -3.38 6.95 -23.84
N CYS A 171 -2.35 6.14 -23.53
CA CYS A 171 -2.04 4.92 -24.27
C CYS A 171 -3.00 3.76 -23.99
N GLY A 172 -4.00 3.94 -23.12
CA GLY A 172 -4.98 2.95 -22.72
C GLY A 172 -4.55 2.04 -21.57
N ALA A 173 -3.30 2.11 -21.12
CA ALA A 173 -2.85 1.36 -19.95
C ALA A 173 -3.43 1.95 -18.66
N THR A 174 -3.85 1.09 -17.74
CA THR A 174 -4.30 1.47 -16.40
C THR A 174 -3.18 1.25 -15.39
N VAL A 175 -3.04 2.20 -14.46
CA VAL A 175 -2.12 2.12 -13.33
C VAL A 175 -2.92 2.28 -12.04
N GLY A 176 -2.71 1.39 -11.08
CA GLY A 176 -3.38 1.45 -9.78
C GLY A 176 -2.39 1.27 -8.64
N ALA A 177 -2.71 1.83 -7.48
CA ALA A 177 -1.93 1.67 -6.26
C ALA A 177 -2.83 1.30 -5.07
N LEU A 178 -2.27 0.48 -4.17
CA LEU A 178 -2.79 0.24 -2.84
C LEU A 178 -1.66 0.52 -1.85
N VAL A 179 -1.95 1.28 -0.79
CA VAL A 179 -0.96 1.62 0.23
C VAL A 179 -1.50 1.31 1.61
N VAL A 180 -0.70 0.62 2.42
CA VAL A 180 -0.90 0.54 3.88
C VAL A 180 -0.02 1.61 4.52
N VAL A 181 -0.67 2.65 5.06
CA VAL A 181 0.00 3.84 5.58
C VAL A 181 0.29 3.66 7.07
N ASN A 182 1.52 3.25 7.39
CA ASN A 182 2.01 3.15 8.77
C ASN A 182 3.38 3.85 8.87
N SER A 183 3.41 5.15 8.62
CA SER A 183 4.64 5.95 8.46
C SER A 183 5.12 6.61 9.76
N ALA A 184 6.44 6.78 9.90
CA ALA A 184 7.00 7.64 10.94
C ALA A 184 6.65 9.11 10.70
N GLY A 185 6.68 9.53 9.44
CA GLY A 185 6.33 10.90 9.06
C GLY A 185 4.83 11.15 9.00
N ASN A 186 4.49 12.43 9.04
CA ASN A 186 3.12 12.93 8.91
C ASN A 186 2.67 12.98 7.44
N VAL A 187 1.40 12.67 7.19
CA VAL A 187 0.75 12.78 5.87
C VAL A 187 0.20 14.18 5.63
N VAL A 188 -0.06 14.93 6.70
CA VAL A 188 -0.51 16.32 6.64
C VAL A 188 0.47 17.23 7.36
N ASP A 189 0.57 18.46 6.89
CA ASP A 189 1.32 19.50 7.57
C ASP A 189 0.53 19.96 8.81
N GLN A 190 1.10 19.74 10.01
CA GLN A 190 0.45 20.12 11.27
C GLN A 190 0.21 21.63 11.39
N SER A 191 0.94 22.45 10.64
CA SER A 191 0.75 23.92 10.66
C SER A 191 -0.44 24.38 9.82
N THR A 192 -0.84 23.63 8.81
CA THR A 192 -1.92 23.98 7.89
C THR A 192 -3.11 23.04 7.97
N GLY A 193 -2.91 21.83 8.51
CA GLY A 193 -3.90 20.75 8.53
C GLY A 193 -4.20 20.16 7.15
N LEU A 194 -3.42 20.51 6.12
CA LEU A 194 -3.62 20.08 4.75
C LEU A 194 -2.53 19.10 4.30
N PRO A 195 -2.78 18.27 3.27
CA PRO A 195 -1.76 17.40 2.72
C PRO A 195 -0.59 18.21 2.14
N TRP A 196 0.61 17.60 2.14
CA TRP A 196 1.82 18.21 1.59
C TRP A 196 1.71 18.60 0.12
N LEU A 197 0.89 17.88 -0.65
CA LEU A 197 0.60 18.16 -2.06
C LEU A 197 -0.69 18.97 -2.18
N ALA A 198 -0.59 20.23 -2.57
CA ALA A 198 -1.72 21.15 -2.62
C ALA A 198 -2.87 20.65 -3.52
N TYR A 199 -2.55 20.03 -4.67
CA TYR A 199 -3.57 19.50 -5.57
C TYR A 199 -4.43 18.39 -4.94
N LEU A 200 -3.87 17.59 -3.99
CA LEU A 200 -4.66 16.59 -3.27
C LEU A 200 -5.70 17.24 -2.35
N ALA A 201 -5.42 18.42 -1.79
CA ALA A 201 -6.43 19.14 -1.04
C ALA A 201 -7.65 19.48 -1.91
N ASP A 202 -7.41 19.90 -3.15
CA ASP A 202 -8.48 20.19 -4.12
C ASP A 202 -9.21 18.93 -4.55
N GLU A 203 -8.49 17.86 -4.88
CA GLU A 203 -9.05 16.58 -5.32
C GLU A 203 -9.95 15.95 -4.25
N PHE A 204 -9.54 15.99 -2.98
CA PHE A 204 -10.32 15.48 -1.85
C PHE A 204 -11.31 16.51 -1.26
N GLY A 205 -11.44 17.69 -1.86
CA GLY A 205 -12.37 18.73 -1.43
C GLY A 205 -12.04 19.30 -0.05
N LEU A 206 -10.76 19.31 0.34
CA LEU A 206 -10.31 19.81 1.64
C LEU A 206 -10.13 21.33 1.61
N ALA A 207 -10.40 21.96 2.75
CA ALA A 207 -10.18 23.40 2.97
C ALA A 207 -9.37 23.60 4.26
N PRO A 208 -8.68 24.77 4.42
CA PRO A 208 -8.01 25.10 5.67
C PRO A 208 -8.97 24.99 6.86
N PRO A 209 -8.65 24.17 7.88
CA PRO A 209 -9.48 24.03 9.06
C PRO A 209 -9.43 25.27 9.96
N PRO A 210 -10.36 25.44 10.91
CA PRO A 210 -10.33 26.49 11.91
C PRO A 210 -9.04 26.48 12.75
N ALA A 211 -8.62 27.66 13.22
CA ALA A 211 -7.36 27.82 13.99
C ALA A 211 -7.34 27.00 15.30
N GLU A 212 -8.48 26.79 15.93
CA GLU A 212 -8.60 25.95 17.13
C GLU A 212 -8.23 24.50 16.84
N GLN A 213 -8.76 23.92 15.73
CA GLN A 213 -8.43 22.56 15.30
C GLN A 213 -6.94 22.42 14.91
N LEU A 214 -6.36 23.47 14.32
CA LEU A 214 -4.93 23.49 14.03
C LEU A 214 -4.08 23.49 15.30
N ALA A 215 -4.49 24.25 16.32
CA ALA A 215 -3.81 24.26 17.60
C ALA A 215 -3.86 22.87 18.28
N ASP A 216 -4.99 22.20 18.24
CA ASP A 216 -5.15 20.83 18.76
C ASP A 216 -4.28 19.82 17.99
N LEU A 217 -4.23 19.92 16.65
CA LEU A 217 -3.35 19.07 15.83
C LEU A 217 -1.87 19.32 16.14
N ALA A 218 -1.48 20.58 16.27
CA ALA A 218 -0.09 20.95 16.56
C ALA A 218 0.37 20.51 17.97
N ALA A 219 -0.57 20.32 18.91
CA ALA A 219 -0.29 19.83 20.26
C ALA A 219 -0.06 18.31 20.32
N LEU A 220 -0.37 17.57 19.25
CA LEU A 220 -0.10 16.14 19.19
C LEU A 220 1.40 15.86 19.08
N GLU A 221 1.90 15.02 19.97
CA GLU A 221 3.28 14.57 19.95
C GLU A 221 3.43 13.28 19.13
N SER A 222 4.47 13.22 18.32
CA SER A 222 4.86 11.98 17.66
C SER A 222 5.35 10.97 18.70
N PRO A 223 4.97 9.68 18.60
CA PRO A 223 5.49 8.65 19.50
C PRO A 223 7.02 8.61 19.46
N VAL A 224 7.65 8.59 20.62
CA VAL A 224 9.11 8.74 20.79
C VAL A 224 9.96 7.62 20.19
N SER A 225 9.37 6.47 19.86
CA SER A 225 10.09 5.38 19.16
C SER A 225 9.08 4.52 18.42
N SER A 226 8.91 4.74 17.16
CA SER A 226 8.15 3.81 16.35
C SER A 226 8.98 3.35 15.18
N LEU A 227 9.27 2.05 15.15
CA LEU A 227 9.48 1.36 13.90
C LEU A 227 8.17 1.52 13.12
N ASN A 228 8.25 2.00 11.91
CA ASN A 228 7.09 2.24 11.05
C ASN A 228 7.35 1.64 9.67
N THR A 229 6.39 1.64 8.82
CA THR A 229 6.55 1.11 7.46
C THR A 229 5.36 1.51 6.61
N ALA A 230 5.55 2.25 5.55
CA ALA A 230 4.57 2.39 4.49
C ALA A 230 4.84 1.33 3.41
N VAL A 231 3.87 0.46 3.15
CA VAL A 231 3.98 -0.56 2.10
C VAL A 231 2.99 -0.24 1.00
N ALA A 232 3.50 -0.14 -0.23
CA ALA A 232 2.69 0.05 -1.42
C ALA A 232 2.75 -1.15 -2.37
N VAL A 233 1.66 -1.42 -3.05
CA VAL A 233 1.58 -2.27 -4.24
C VAL A 233 1.10 -1.38 -5.37
N VAL A 234 1.88 -1.30 -6.44
CA VAL A 234 1.50 -0.65 -7.70
C VAL A 234 1.29 -1.72 -8.75
N ALA A 235 0.20 -1.65 -9.48
CA ALA A 235 -0.10 -2.56 -10.57
C ALA A 235 -0.38 -1.79 -11.87
N THR A 236 -0.06 -2.41 -13.00
CA THR A 236 -0.49 -1.95 -14.33
C THR A 236 -0.93 -3.13 -15.18
N ASP A 237 -1.85 -2.89 -16.10
CA ASP A 237 -2.24 -3.88 -17.10
C ASP A 237 -1.30 -3.87 -18.32
N ALA A 238 -0.39 -2.92 -18.43
CA ALA A 238 0.61 -2.91 -19.49
C ALA A 238 1.57 -4.11 -19.41
N ALA A 239 1.99 -4.59 -20.58
CA ALA A 239 3.04 -5.59 -20.68
C ALA A 239 4.41 -4.94 -20.40
N LEU A 240 5.08 -5.38 -19.33
CA LEU A 240 6.39 -4.88 -18.91
C LEU A 240 7.36 -6.03 -18.66
N SER A 241 8.65 -5.79 -18.92
CA SER A 241 9.71 -6.66 -18.46
C SER A 241 9.91 -6.58 -16.93
N PRO A 242 10.55 -7.58 -16.29
CA PRO A 242 10.90 -7.50 -14.86
C PRO A 242 11.74 -6.27 -14.49
N ALA A 243 12.65 -5.86 -15.38
CA ALA A 243 13.46 -4.66 -15.17
C ALA A 243 12.60 -3.37 -15.25
N ALA A 244 11.64 -3.31 -16.14
CA ALA A 244 10.68 -2.22 -16.25
C ALA A 244 9.76 -2.16 -15.01
N CYS A 245 9.25 -3.30 -14.54
CA CYS A 245 8.51 -3.39 -13.28
C CYS A 245 9.32 -2.87 -12.09
N ARG A 246 10.61 -3.20 -12.00
CA ARG A 246 11.49 -2.69 -10.95
C ARG A 246 11.66 -1.18 -11.03
N GLN A 247 11.78 -0.63 -12.24
CA GLN A 247 11.88 0.82 -12.44
C GLN A 247 10.59 1.52 -12.02
N VAL A 248 9.41 0.96 -12.32
CA VAL A 248 8.12 1.48 -11.88
C VAL A 248 8.03 1.45 -10.34
N ALA A 249 8.39 0.34 -9.69
CA ALA A 249 8.41 0.24 -8.24
C ALA A 249 9.32 1.31 -7.61
N SER A 250 10.49 1.52 -8.20
CA SER A 250 11.46 2.54 -7.75
C SER A 250 10.91 3.97 -7.88
N THR A 251 10.28 4.31 -9.02
CA THR A 251 9.69 5.64 -9.25
C THR A 251 8.46 5.88 -8.36
N ALA A 252 7.68 4.85 -8.08
CA ALA A 252 6.49 4.95 -7.23
C ALA A 252 6.81 5.41 -5.78
N HIS A 253 8.03 5.20 -5.29
CA HIS A 253 8.49 5.77 -4.03
C HIS A 253 8.42 7.29 -3.96
N ASP A 254 8.49 7.97 -5.11
CA ASP A 254 8.33 9.42 -5.16
C ASP A 254 6.93 9.84 -4.65
N GLY A 255 5.93 8.99 -4.82
CA GLY A 255 4.59 9.20 -4.25
C GLY A 255 4.60 9.18 -2.73
N LEU A 256 5.31 8.23 -2.11
CA LEU A 256 5.52 8.20 -0.66
C LEU A 256 6.29 9.44 -0.20
N ALA A 257 7.41 9.78 -0.85
CA ALA A 257 8.25 10.90 -0.48
C ALA A 257 7.57 12.27 -0.63
N ARG A 258 6.63 12.40 -1.58
CA ARG A 258 5.82 13.62 -1.77
C ARG A 258 4.70 13.78 -0.75
N SER A 259 4.12 12.66 -0.26
CA SER A 259 2.94 12.65 0.60
C SER A 259 3.21 12.38 2.07
N ILE A 260 4.42 11.96 2.44
CA ILE A 260 4.83 11.62 3.82
C ILE A 260 6.11 12.38 4.16
N ARG A 261 6.17 13.05 5.32
CA ARG A 261 7.35 13.81 5.76
C ARG A 261 7.66 13.58 7.24
N PRO A 262 8.87 13.07 7.56
CA PRO A 262 9.85 12.45 6.66
C PRO A 262 9.38 11.09 6.14
N ALA A 263 9.86 10.64 4.96
CA ALA A 263 9.72 9.29 4.43
C ALA A 263 11.09 8.59 4.43
N HIS A 264 11.08 7.26 4.31
CA HIS A 264 12.28 6.42 4.16
C HIS A 264 13.32 6.63 5.26
N THR A 265 12.86 6.81 6.50
CA THR A 265 13.76 6.98 7.63
C THR A 265 14.50 5.67 7.96
N PRO A 266 15.60 5.71 8.73
CA PRO A 266 16.30 4.50 9.16
C PRO A 266 15.46 3.50 9.95
N VAL A 267 14.32 3.95 10.50
CA VAL A 267 13.40 3.12 11.29
C VAL A 267 12.14 2.71 10.53
N ASP A 268 11.96 3.22 9.30
CA ASP A 268 10.90 2.77 8.39
C ASP A 268 11.31 1.51 7.63
N GLY A 269 10.34 0.70 7.27
CA GLY A 269 10.54 -0.44 6.38
C GLY A 269 9.93 -0.22 4.99
N ASP A 270 9.89 1.02 4.51
CA ASP A 270 9.16 1.44 3.32
C ASP A 270 9.52 0.63 2.07
N MET A 271 8.49 0.09 1.43
CA MET A 271 8.63 -0.85 0.33
C MET A 271 7.52 -0.66 -0.71
N VAL A 272 7.88 -0.79 -1.97
CA VAL A 272 6.94 -0.77 -3.10
C VAL A 272 7.10 -2.03 -3.93
N PHE A 273 6.00 -2.79 -4.09
CA PHE A 273 5.89 -3.87 -5.05
C PHE A 273 5.33 -3.32 -6.36
N GLY A 274 5.99 -3.61 -7.48
CA GLY A 274 5.51 -3.28 -8.83
C GLY A 274 5.01 -4.55 -9.54
N LEU A 275 3.81 -4.49 -10.11
CA LEU A 275 3.14 -5.61 -10.76
C LEU A 275 2.71 -5.22 -12.17
N ALA A 276 2.89 -6.13 -13.15
CA ALA A 276 2.41 -5.96 -14.51
C ALA A 276 1.64 -7.20 -14.95
N THR A 277 0.34 -7.07 -15.22
CA THR A 277 -0.51 -8.20 -15.63
C THR A 277 -0.33 -8.56 -17.11
N GLY A 278 0.18 -7.63 -17.92
CA GLY A 278 0.48 -7.86 -19.34
C GLY A 278 -0.75 -7.96 -20.26
N ALA A 279 -1.92 -7.47 -19.82
CA ALA A 279 -3.14 -7.54 -20.61
C ALA A 279 -3.18 -6.53 -21.76
N VAL A 280 -2.40 -5.45 -21.66
CA VAL A 280 -2.35 -4.36 -22.66
C VAL A 280 -0.95 -4.26 -23.25
N GLU A 281 -0.84 -4.47 -24.56
CA GLU A 281 0.38 -4.24 -25.32
C GLU A 281 0.41 -2.80 -25.82
N VAL A 282 1.50 -2.07 -25.50
CA VAL A 282 1.71 -0.69 -25.96
C VAL A 282 2.94 -0.66 -26.85
N ALA A 283 2.74 -0.26 -28.10
CA ALA A 283 3.84 -0.15 -29.06
C ALA A 283 4.81 1.00 -28.65
N PRO A 284 6.12 0.80 -28.75
CA PRO A 284 7.07 1.87 -28.51
C PRO A 284 6.91 2.99 -29.56
N PRO A 285 7.24 4.27 -29.21
CA PRO A 285 7.29 5.34 -30.19
C PRO A 285 8.25 5.01 -31.34
N ALA A 286 7.85 5.37 -32.57
CA ALA A 286 8.61 5.04 -33.79
C ALA A 286 10.01 5.68 -33.84
N ASP A 287 10.20 6.77 -33.10
CA ASP A 287 11.46 7.53 -32.98
C ASP A 287 12.31 7.12 -31.76
N THR A 288 11.96 6.03 -31.08
CA THR A 288 12.77 5.53 -29.96
C THR A 288 14.20 5.17 -30.45
N PRO A 289 15.24 5.83 -29.94
CA PRO A 289 16.62 5.53 -30.36
C PRO A 289 16.97 4.08 -30.05
N ALA A 290 17.65 3.42 -30.99
CA ALA A 290 18.03 2.01 -30.85
C ALA A 290 18.92 1.69 -29.62
N ALA A 291 19.55 2.70 -29.02
CA ALA A 291 20.35 2.55 -27.82
C ALA A 291 19.54 2.50 -26.53
N PHE A 292 18.23 2.85 -26.57
CA PHE A 292 17.35 2.78 -25.40
C PHE A 292 16.44 1.55 -25.46
N SER A 293 15.98 1.12 -24.27
CA SER A 293 14.92 0.10 -24.20
C SER A 293 13.66 0.61 -24.91
N PRO A 294 12.97 -0.23 -25.70
CA PRO A 294 11.68 0.13 -26.29
C PRO A 294 10.61 0.48 -25.24
N GLU A 295 10.76 0.01 -24.01
CA GLU A 295 9.83 0.30 -22.91
C GLU A 295 10.04 1.69 -22.27
N THR A 296 11.11 2.42 -22.61
CA THR A 296 11.52 3.67 -21.89
C THR A 296 10.39 4.69 -21.76
N ALA A 297 9.68 4.99 -22.84
CA ALA A 297 8.59 5.97 -22.81
C ALA A 297 7.41 5.48 -21.96
N LEU A 298 7.04 4.21 -22.10
CA LEU A 298 5.96 3.58 -21.34
C LEU A 298 6.28 3.52 -19.84
N VAL A 299 7.49 3.10 -19.48
CA VAL A 299 7.95 3.04 -18.07
C VAL A 299 7.96 4.43 -17.45
N THR A 300 8.36 5.46 -18.20
CA THR A 300 8.31 6.85 -17.73
C THR A 300 6.87 7.29 -17.41
N ALA A 301 5.93 7.01 -18.32
CA ALA A 301 4.52 7.38 -18.12
C ALA A 301 3.89 6.60 -16.95
N ILE A 302 4.09 5.27 -16.90
CA ILE A 302 3.58 4.43 -15.82
C ILE A 302 4.21 4.80 -14.49
N GLY A 303 5.52 5.07 -14.44
CA GLY A 303 6.21 5.46 -13.21
C GLY A 303 5.69 6.78 -12.63
N ALA A 304 5.45 7.79 -13.48
CA ALA A 304 4.84 9.06 -13.05
C ALA A 304 3.43 8.85 -12.49
N ALA A 305 2.58 8.11 -13.23
CA ALA A 305 1.22 7.76 -12.79
C ALA A 305 1.22 6.94 -11.48
N ALA A 306 2.17 6.02 -11.34
CA ALA A 306 2.33 5.22 -10.13
C ALA A 306 2.64 6.09 -8.91
N ALA A 307 3.53 7.07 -9.04
CA ALA A 307 3.84 8.01 -7.97
C ALA A 307 2.61 8.85 -7.57
N ASP A 308 1.83 9.31 -8.54
CA ASP A 308 0.61 10.08 -8.27
C ASP A 308 -0.49 9.21 -7.64
N CYS A 309 -0.70 7.99 -8.14
CA CYS A 309 -1.62 7.02 -7.51
C CYS A 309 -1.22 6.66 -6.07
N VAL A 310 0.08 6.48 -5.80
CA VAL A 310 0.58 6.23 -4.43
C VAL A 310 0.30 7.42 -3.52
N ALA A 311 0.59 8.64 -3.97
CA ALA A 311 0.33 9.85 -3.16
C ALA A 311 -1.17 10.02 -2.84
N CYS A 312 -2.03 9.79 -3.83
CA CYS A 312 -3.49 9.82 -3.67
C CYS A 312 -3.96 8.72 -2.70
N ALA A 313 -3.46 7.48 -2.85
CA ALA A 313 -3.79 6.35 -1.98
C ALA A 313 -3.35 6.59 -0.52
N VAL A 314 -2.20 7.21 -0.29
CA VAL A 314 -1.74 7.60 1.06
C VAL A 314 -2.76 8.50 1.74
N LEU A 315 -3.19 9.56 1.08
CA LEU A 315 -4.16 10.49 1.66
C LEU A 315 -5.53 9.83 1.83
N ALA A 316 -6.00 9.05 0.84
CA ALA A 316 -7.26 8.31 0.91
C ALA A 316 -7.31 7.39 2.15
N GLY A 317 -6.22 6.67 2.44
CA GLY A 317 -6.12 5.77 3.59
C GLY A 317 -6.23 6.50 4.93
N VAL A 318 -5.61 7.68 5.05
CA VAL A 318 -5.65 8.49 6.27
C VAL A 318 -7.01 9.17 6.46
N ILE A 319 -7.63 9.67 5.38
CA ILE A 319 -8.97 10.29 5.43
C ILE A 319 -10.06 9.28 5.81
N ALA A 320 -9.95 8.05 5.31
CA ALA A 320 -10.91 6.98 5.56
C ALA A 320 -10.69 6.25 6.89
N ALA A 321 -9.61 6.54 7.60
CA ALA A 321 -9.29 5.87 8.85
C ALA A 321 -10.30 6.19 9.96
N GLU A 322 -10.69 5.15 10.71
CA GLU A 322 -11.53 5.25 11.91
C GLU A 322 -10.69 5.09 13.17
N PRO A 323 -11.15 5.60 14.34
CA PRO A 323 -10.39 5.56 15.57
C PRO A 323 -10.13 4.12 16.04
N VAL A 324 -8.90 3.82 16.47
CA VAL A 324 -8.52 2.56 17.13
C VAL A 324 -7.57 2.89 18.26
N ALA A 325 -7.79 2.30 19.43
CA ALA A 325 -6.92 2.41 20.61
C ALA A 325 -6.60 3.87 21.02
N GLY A 326 -7.54 4.79 20.82
CA GLY A 326 -7.37 6.20 21.14
C GLY A 326 -6.48 6.99 20.17
N ILE A 327 -6.03 6.39 19.05
CA ILE A 327 -5.26 7.10 18.04
C ILE A 327 -6.17 8.09 17.31
N PRO A 328 -5.84 9.41 17.29
CA PRO A 328 -6.70 10.40 16.63
C PRO A 328 -6.72 10.21 15.11
N THR A 329 -7.88 10.43 14.49
CA THR A 329 -8.03 10.38 13.04
C THR A 329 -7.99 11.78 12.43
N TYR A 330 -7.64 11.87 11.15
CA TYR A 330 -7.64 13.13 10.41
C TYR A 330 -9.03 13.80 10.45
N ARG A 331 -10.08 13.04 10.15
CA ARG A 331 -11.47 13.53 10.15
C ARG A 331 -11.94 13.92 11.55
N GLY A 332 -11.50 13.22 12.58
CA GLY A 332 -11.87 13.52 13.97
C GLY A 332 -11.19 14.77 14.51
N MET A 333 -9.93 15.01 14.15
CA MET A 333 -9.15 16.18 14.56
C MET A 333 -9.52 17.44 13.77
N LEU A 334 -9.77 17.29 12.48
CA LEU A 334 -9.96 18.41 11.55
C LEU A 334 -11.30 18.31 10.78
N PRO A 335 -12.45 18.21 11.49
CA PRO A 335 -13.74 18.13 10.80
C PRO A 335 -14.01 19.35 9.92
N GLY A 336 -13.51 20.53 10.28
CA GLY A 336 -13.63 21.76 9.48
C GLY A 336 -12.89 21.73 8.15
N ALA A 337 -11.93 20.81 7.96
CA ALA A 337 -11.28 20.63 6.67
C ALA A 337 -12.23 20.08 5.60
N PHE A 338 -13.33 19.45 5.99
CA PHE A 338 -14.34 18.84 5.10
C PHE A 338 -15.56 19.74 4.84
N ASP A 339 -15.59 20.96 5.36
CA ASP A 339 -16.74 21.89 5.28
C ASP A 339 -16.77 22.71 3.98
N ARG A 340 -15.98 22.39 2.96
CA ARG A 340 -15.96 23.11 1.67
C ARG A 340 -17.34 23.21 1.02
N GLN A 341 -18.20 22.20 1.22
CA GLN A 341 -19.57 22.18 0.69
C GLN A 341 -20.56 23.15 1.39
N ARG A 342 -20.19 23.74 2.54
CA ARG A 342 -21.03 24.70 3.29
C ARG A 342 -20.72 26.16 3.00
N ARG A 343 -19.68 26.45 2.20
CA ARG A 343 -19.22 27.82 1.89
C ARG A 343 -19.45 28.25 0.44
N GLY A 344 -20.17 27.45 -0.37
CA GLY A 344 -20.55 27.73 -1.75
C GLY A 344 -22.02 28.15 -1.89
#